data_0f5536e70c3cb66996e50895de66ad74
#
_entry.id   0f5536e70c3cb66996e50895de66ad74
#
_cell.length_a   1.000
_cell.length_b   1.000
_cell.length_c   1.000
_cell.angle_alpha   90.00
_cell.angle_beta   90.00
_cell.angle_gamma   90.00
#
_symmetry.space_group_name_H-M   'P 1'
#
loop_
_entity.id
_entity.type
_entity.pdbx_description
1 polymer ?
#
loop_
_entity_poly.entity_id
_entity_poly.type
_entity_poly.pdbx_seq_one_letter_code
_entity_poly.pdbx_strand_id
1 'polypeptide(L)'
;MTFPTYRTAVSERDGTTAVTFHSTDVVVFDANTITLNSGGWKTVTTKRRMNQTADHFGLGFSVWQKNFAWHVDWDGQTLEYRDGMKLERALSVRPVVERALSVG
;
A
#
# COMPACT_ATOMS: atom_id res chain seq x y z
N MET A 1 -13.01 11.61 8.11
CA MET A 1 -12.47 10.64 9.04
C MET A 1 -11.02 10.93 9.36
N THR A 2 -10.66 10.81 10.58
CA THR A 2 -9.29 11.10 11.01
C THR A 2 -8.42 9.87 10.90
N PHE A 3 -7.22 10.04 10.35
CA PHE A 3 -6.27 8.94 10.27
C PHE A 3 -5.80 8.59 11.69
N PRO A 4 -5.71 7.30 12.04
CA PRO A 4 -5.32 6.93 13.40
C PRO A 4 -3.90 7.35 13.70
N THR A 5 -3.69 7.83 14.94
CA THR A 5 -2.38 8.33 15.34
C THR A 5 -1.69 7.49 16.41
N TYR A 6 -2.35 6.46 16.95
CA TYR A 6 -1.75 5.64 17.99
C TYR A 6 -0.49 4.97 17.44
N ARG A 7 0.65 5.35 17.98
CA ARG A 7 1.98 4.86 17.58
C ARG A 7 2.17 4.89 16.06
N THR A 8 1.47 5.81 15.41
CA THR A 8 1.49 5.94 13.96
C THR A 8 1.94 7.34 13.61
N ALA A 9 2.88 7.45 12.70
CA ALA A 9 3.37 8.74 12.23
C ALA A 9 3.35 8.76 10.72
N VAL A 10 3.06 9.91 10.14
CA VAL A 10 3.07 10.09 8.70
C VAL A 10 4.12 11.14 8.39
N SER A 11 5.02 10.85 7.48
CA SER A 11 6.03 11.81 7.04
C SER A 11 6.05 11.85 5.53
N GLU A 12 6.44 13.00 4.99
CA GLU A 12 6.53 13.17 3.56
C GLU A 12 7.82 13.88 3.21
N ARG A 13 8.52 13.39 2.19
CA ARG A 13 9.74 14.02 1.72
C ARG A 13 9.87 13.78 0.22
N ASP A 14 10.00 14.86 -0.55
CA ASP A 14 10.27 14.78 -2.00
C ASP A 14 9.24 13.91 -2.73
N GLY A 15 7.98 14.04 -2.37
CA GLY A 15 6.91 13.31 -3.04
C GLY A 15 6.71 11.89 -2.55
N THR A 16 7.49 11.45 -1.57
CA THR A 16 7.34 10.12 -0.98
C THR A 16 6.73 10.25 0.41
N THR A 17 5.68 9.48 0.66
CA THR A 17 4.99 9.48 1.95
C THR A 17 5.27 8.16 2.64
N ALA A 18 5.64 8.21 3.91
CA ALA A 18 5.87 7.03 4.72
C ALA A 18 4.93 7.05 5.91
N VAL A 19 4.26 5.92 6.16
CA VAL A 19 3.42 5.73 7.32
C VAL A 19 4.15 4.75 8.23
N THR A 20 4.55 5.24 9.39
CA THR A 20 5.35 4.47 10.34
C THR A 20 4.46 4.04 11.50
N PHE A 21 4.42 2.75 11.78
CA PHE A 21 3.72 2.19 12.92
C PHE A 21 4.76 1.55 13.83
N HIS A 22 4.86 2.06 15.05
CA HIS A 22 5.98 1.75 15.95
C HIS A 22 7.27 2.20 15.27
N SER A 23 8.18 1.31 14.95
CA SER A 23 9.44 1.67 14.31
C SER A 23 9.52 1.20 12.87
N THR A 24 8.41 0.76 12.30
CA THR A 24 8.40 0.18 10.96
C THR A 24 7.61 1.06 10.01
N ASP A 25 8.19 1.37 8.86
CA ASP A 25 7.45 2.06 7.81
C ASP A 25 6.59 1.02 7.11
N VAL A 26 5.34 0.89 7.57
CA VAL A 26 4.47 -0.18 7.09
C VAL A 26 3.95 0.08 5.67
N VAL A 27 3.84 1.35 5.28
CA VAL A 27 3.48 1.71 3.92
C VAL A 27 4.33 2.89 3.51
N VAL A 28 4.99 2.79 2.36
CA VAL A 28 5.74 3.89 1.77
C VAL A 28 5.27 4.02 0.34
N PHE A 29 4.84 5.20 -0.06
CA PHE A 29 4.33 5.34 -1.42
C PHE A 29 4.69 6.68 -2.05
N ASP A 30 4.76 6.68 -3.35
CA ASP A 30 4.92 7.89 -4.14
C ASP A 30 3.96 7.80 -5.33
N ALA A 31 4.15 8.61 -6.35
CA ALA A 31 3.25 8.62 -7.50
C ALA A 31 3.31 7.32 -8.31
N ASN A 32 4.38 6.57 -8.17
CA ASN A 32 4.63 5.40 -9.02
C ASN A 32 4.55 4.05 -8.32
N THR A 33 4.79 4.01 -7.03
CA THR A 33 4.99 2.74 -6.33
C THR A 33 4.47 2.81 -4.92
N ILE A 34 3.97 1.67 -4.42
CA ILE A 34 3.60 1.50 -3.02
C ILE A 34 4.42 0.34 -2.49
N THR A 35 5.11 0.54 -1.38
CA THR A 35 5.91 -0.51 -0.74
C THR A 35 5.27 -0.87 0.60
N LEU A 36 5.10 -2.15 0.86
CA LEU A 36 4.50 -2.66 2.09
C LEU A 36 5.53 -3.44 2.89
N ASN A 37 5.54 -3.22 4.21
CA ASN A 37 6.49 -3.91 5.07
C ASN A 37 5.91 -4.03 6.47
N SER A 38 5.91 -5.24 7.03
CA SER A 38 5.41 -5.46 8.38
C SER A 38 6.51 -5.36 9.42
N GLY A 39 7.76 -5.31 9.00
CA GLY A 39 8.89 -5.32 9.91
C GLY A 39 9.00 -6.63 10.69
N GLY A 40 8.41 -7.70 10.16
CA GLY A 40 8.36 -8.97 10.86
C GLY A 40 7.17 -9.08 11.81
N TRP A 41 6.36 -8.02 11.96
CA TRP A 41 5.23 -8.03 12.87
C TRP A 41 3.93 -8.22 12.10
N LYS A 42 3.64 -9.45 11.71
CA LYS A 42 2.43 -9.73 10.96
C LYS A 42 1.25 -9.90 11.89
N THR A 43 0.82 -8.81 12.48
CA THR A 43 -0.27 -8.80 13.45
C THR A 43 -1.52 -8.18 12.84
N VAL A 44 -2.66 -8.40 13.49
CA VAL A 44 -3.91 -7.80 13.07
C VAL A 44 -3.80 -6.28 13.03
N THR A 45 -3.11 -5.71 14.00
CA THR A 45 -2.97 -4.25 14.07
C THR A 45 -2.15 -3.71 12.90
N THR A 46 -1.05 -4.38 12.55
CA THR A 46 -0.22 -3.97 11.43
C THR A 46 -1.03 -4.01 10.13
N LYS A 47 -1.77 -5.08 9.92
CA LYS A 47 -2.61 -5.22 8.74
C LYS A 47 -3.68 -4.13 8.70
N ARG A 48 -4.27 -3.82 9.84
CA ARG A 48 -5.28 -2.77 9.94
C ARG A 48 -4.69 -1.42 9.58
N ARG A 49 -3.47 -1.13 10.03
CA ARG A 49 -2.82 0.14 9.69
C ARG A 49 -2.55 0.26 8.20
N MET A 50 -2.14 -0.83 7.57
CA MET A 50 -1.95 -0.83 6.13
C MET A 50 -3.24 -0.51 5.39
N ASN A 51 -4.34 -1.15 5.79
CA ASN A 51 -5.64 -0.92 5.14
C ASN A 51 -6.17 0.48 5.40
N GLN A 52 -5.99 0.99 6.61
CA GLN A 52 -6.41 2.35 6.93
C GLN A 52 -5.62 3.37 6.11
N THR A 53 -4.34 3.09 5.87
CA THR A 53 -3.51 3.94 5.02
C THR A 53 -4.03 3.92 3.59
N ALA A 54 -4.37 2.75 3.07
CA ALA A 54 -4.90 2.65 1.73
C ALA A 54 -6.20 3.43 1.59
N ASP A 55 -7.07 3.35 2.59
CA ASP A 55 -8.32 4.08 2.56
C ASP A 55 -8.10 5.58 2.67
N HIS A 56 -7.24 5.99 3.58
CA HIS A 56 -7.03 7.41 3.84
C HIS A 56 -6.42 8.13 2.63
N PHE A 57 -5.48 7.49 1.97
CA PHE A 57 -4.78 8.11 0.84
C PHE A 57 -5.29 7.63 -0.53
N GLY A 58 -6.33 6.81 -0.56
CA GLY A 58 -6.91 6.36 -1.81
C GLY A 58 -5.98 5.49 -2.63
N LEU A 59 -5.22 4.61 -1.99
CA LEU A 59 -4.20 3.82 -2.68
C LEU A 59 -4.75 2.59 -3.39
N GLY A 60 -5.87 2.06 -2.94
CA GLY A 60 -6.54 1.00 -3.68
C GLY A 60 -6.07 -0.42 -3.42
N PHE A 61 -5.24 -0.65 -2.42
CA PHE A 61 -4.87 -2.02 -2.08
C PHE A 61 -5.63 -2.47 -0.83
N SER A 62 -5.67 -3.78 -0.63
CA SER A 62 -6.28 -4.37 0.56
C SER A 62 -5.43 -5.55 1.02
N VAL A 63 -5.08 -5.58 2.30
CA VAL A 63 -4.29 -6.67 2.89
C VAL A 63 -5.22 -7.52 3.74
N TRP A 64 -5.22 -8.82 3.53
CA TRP A 64 -6.10 -9.72 4.26
C TRP A 64 -5.41 -11.04 4.53
N GLN A 65 -6.01 -11.84 5.39
CA GLN A 65 -5.38 -13.07 5.85
C GLN A 65 -6.34 -14.24 5.68
N LYS A 66 -5.81 -15.37 5.24
CA LYS A 66 -6.56 -16.60 5.14
C LYS A 66 -5.61 -17.76 5.39
N ASN A 67 -6.00 -18.68 6.26
CA ASN A 67 -5.18 -19.84 6.60
C ASN A 67 -3.77 -19.43 7.03
N PHE A 68 -3.71 -18.39 7.87
CA PHE A 68 -2.45 -17.86 8.42
C PHE A 68 -1.53 -17.22 7.38
N ALA A 69 -1.96 -17.12 6.12
CA ALA A 69 -1.16 -16.48 5.09
C ALA A 69 -1.77 -15.13 4.74
N TRP A 70 -0.91 -14.13 4.55
CA TRP A 70 -1.34 -12.80 4.17
C TRP A 70 -1.38 -12.67 2.65
N HIS A 71 -2.36 -11.93 2.17
CA HIS A 71 -2.56 -11.68 0.74
C HIS A 71 -2.82 -10.21 0.52
N VAL A 72 -2.53 -9.73 -0.67
CA VAL A 72 -2.79 -8.34 -1.06
C VAL A 72 -3.63 -8.34 -2.33
N ASP A 73 -4.76 -7.65 -2.28
CA ASP A 73 -5.56 -7.44 -3.47
C ASP A 73 -5.09 -6.12 -4.09
N TRP A 74 -4.70 -6.17 -5.33
CA TRP A 74 -4.18 -5.01 -6.04
C TRP A 74 -4.49 -5.11 -7.52
N ASP A 75 -5.10 -4.06 -8.07
CA ASP A 75 -5.35 -3.95 -9.50
C ASP A 75 -6.06 -5.19 -10.07
N GLY A 76 -7.07 -5.67 -9.36
CA GLY A 76 -7.86 -6.81 -9.80
C GLY A 76 -7.19 -8.16 -9.61
N GLN A 77 -6.04 -8.20 -8.93
CA GLN A 77 -5.31 -9.43 -8.70
C GLN A 77 -5.13 -9.66 -7.22
N THR A 78 -4.93 -10.91 -6.84
CA THR A 78 -4.56 -11.27 -5.48
C THR A 78 -3.12 -11.74 -5.49
N LEU A 79 -2.28 -11.07 -4.71
CA LEU A 79 -0.85 -11.36 -4.65
C LEU A 79 -0.51 -11.93 -3.29
N GLU A 80 0.52 -12.75 -3.23
CA GLU A 80 1.03 -13.22 -1.96
C GLU A 80 1.80 -12.08 -1.30
N TYR A 81 1.50 -11.80 -0.01
CA TYR A 81 2.18 -10.73 0.70
C TYR A 81 3.62 -11.12 1.01
N ARG A 82 4.52 -10.16 0.82
CA ARG A 82 5.91 -10.28 1.23
C ARG A 82 6.38 -8.96 1.76
N ASP A 83 7.20 -8.99 2.80
CA ASP A 83 7.78 -7.76 3.33
C ASP A 83 8.67 -7.12 2.27
N GLY A 84 8.47 -5.82 2.07
CA GLY A 84 9.23 -5.08 1.06
C GLY A 84 8.64 -5.17 -0.33
N MET A 85 7.50 -5.83 -0.50
CA MET A 85 6.91 -5.94 -1.84
C MET A 85 6.48 -4.58 -2.35
N LYS A 86 6.54 -4.41 -3.66
CA LYS A 86 6.18 -3.17 -4.31
C LYS A 86 5.00 -3.36 -5.22
N LEU A 87 4.05 -2.41 -5.15
CA LEU A 87 2.89 -2.40 -6.02
C LEU A 87 3.06 -1.25 -7.00
N GLU A 88 3.04 -1.54 -8.29
CA GLU A 88 3.24 -0.53 -9.31
C GLU A 88 1.95 0.22 -9.55
N ARG A 89 1.99 1.53 -9.42
CA ARG A 89 0.80 2.36 -9.59
C ARG A 89 0.65 2.71 -11.07
N ALA A 90 -0.34 2.08 -11.66
CA ALA A 90 -0.53 2.21 -13.09
C ALA A 90 -0.93 3.59 -13.55
N LEU A 91 -1.52 4.36 -12.66
CA LEU A 91 -2.02 5.66 -13.07
C LEU A 91 -0.95 6.56 -13.64
N SER A 92 0.27 6.32 -13.27
CA SER A 92 1.32 7.18 -13.75
C SER A 92 1.69 6.87 -15.18
N VAL A 93 1.25 5.72 -15.69
CA VAL A 93 1.62 5.39 -17.00
C VAL A 93 0.53 5.30 -17.93
N ARG A 94 -0.59 5.22 -17.48
CA ARG A 94 -1.60 5.03 -18.34
C ARG A 94 -1.99 6.09 -19.03
N PRO A 95 -1.67 6.45 -19.33
CA PRO A 95 -2.27 7.34 -19.97
C PRO A 95 -2.75 6.71 -21.15
N VAL A 96 -2.78 6.24 -21.20
CA VAL A 96 -3.10 5.90 -21.92
C VAL A 96 -3.27 5.34 -22.55
N VAL A 97 -3.18 4.91 -22.64
CA VAL A 97 -3.33 4.51 -23.31
C VAL A 97 -3.58 4.09 -23.86
N GLU A 98 -3.56 3.69 -23.79
CA GLU A 98 -3.77 3.40 -24.44
C GLU A 98 -4.12 3.19 -24.92
N ARG A 99 -4.33 3.02 -24.88
CA ARG A 99 -4.78 2.89 -25.60
C ARG A 99 -5.02 3.05 -26.19
N ALA A 100 -4.86 2.99 -26.10
CA ALA A 100 -5.09 3.11 -26.81
C ALA A 100 -4.95 2.87 -27.28
N LEU A 101 -4.93 2.47 -27.21
CA LEU A 101 -4.94 2.36 -27.81
C LEU A 101 -5.03 2.10 -28.26
N SER A 102 -5.20 1.88 -28.05
CA SER A 102 -5.40 1.81 -28.58
C SER A 102 -5.55 1.86 -29.07
N VAL A 103 -5.66 1.74 -28.81
CA VAL A 103 -5.87 1.97 -29.46
C VAL A 103 -5.86 2.11 -29.92
N GLY A 104 -5.90 1.97 -29.74
CA GLY A 104 -5.94 2.13 -30.33
C GLY A 104 -5.97 2.11 -30.55
#